data_091b331a0c8c28ec0206d2bba726525a
#
_entry.id   091b331a0c8c28ec0206d2bba726525a
#
_cell.length_a   1.000
_cell.length_b   1.000
_cell.length_c   1.000
_cell.angle_alpha   90.00
_cell.angle_beta   90.00
_cell.angle_gamma   90.00
#
_symmetry.space_group_name_H-M   'P 1'
#
loop_
_entity.id
_entity.type
_entity.pdbx_description
1 polymer ?
#
loop_
_entity_poly.entity_id
_entity_poly.type
_entity_poly.pdbx_seq_one_letter_code
_entity_poly.pdbx_strand_id
1 'polypeptide(L)'
;MPYKSEGGVKFSDHHIQSPLAMIDRTCQVCHRESEETLRNNVYERQNKANEMRYRLETELAKAHIEAKFAWDKGATEDQMKDVLKLIRQAQWRWDFGVASHGGAFHAPQEIQRILGNGLDKAMQARLATAKVLAKLGYTDDVPMPDFSTKEKAQQYIGLDMAAERTAKEKFLNTIVPQWVKEAQENNRLAKNI
;
A
#
# COMPACT_ATOMS: atom_id res chain seq x y z
N MET A 1 19.29 5.81 -12.91
CA MET A 1 20.35 6.25 -11.96
C MET A 1 21.21 7.25 -12.70
N PRO A 2 21.33 8.49 -12.21
CA PRO A 2 22.21 9.47 -12.83
C PRO A 2 23.67 9.05 -12.65
N TYR A 3 24.53 9.59 -13.51
CA TYR A 3 25.97 9.43 -13.36
C TYR A 3 26.55 10.56 -12.53
N LYS A 4 27.53 10.22 -11.69
CA LYS A 4 28.41 11.16 -10.98
C LYS A 4 29.82 10.99 -11.47
N SER A 5 30.64 12.04 -11.34
CA SER A 5 32.06 12.01 -11.60
C SER A 5 32.81 12.55 -10.39
N GLU A 6 33.74 11.78 -9.85
CA GLU A 6 34.65 12.18 -8.80
C GLU A 6 36.09 11.81 -9.19
N GLY A 7 37.01 12.79 -9.12
CA GLY A 7 38.41 12.56 -9.46
C GLY A 7 38.67 12.01 -10.87
N GLY A 8 37.79 12.29 -11.83
CA GLY A 8 37.91 11.78 -13.21
C GLY A 8 37.26 10.39 -13.42
N VAL A 9 36.77 9.76 -12.40
CA VAL A 9 36.05 8.49 -12.50
C VAL A 9 34.55 8.76 -12.60
N LYS A 10 33.89 8.16 -13.62
CA LYS A 10 32.44 8.23 -13.83
C LYS A 10 31.81 6.97 -13.27
N PHE A 11 30.80 7.12 -12.41
CA PHE A 11 30.06 6.02 -11.81
C PHE A 11 28.58 6.33 -11.70
N SER A 12 27.73 5.29 -11.57
CA SER A 12 26.31 5.44 -11.34
C SER A 12 26.05 5.88 -9.90
N ASP A 13 25.22 6.90 -9.73
CA ASP A 13 24.76 7.33 -8.39
C ASP A 13 23.74 6.34 -7.84
N HIS A 14 24.14 5.60 -6.82
CA HIS A 14 23.28 4.64 -6.12
C HIS A 14 22.53 5.24 -4.92
N HIS A 15 22.50 6.57 -4.79
CA HIS A 15 21.74 7.22 -3.73
C HIS A 15 20.25 6.93 -3.91
N ILE A 16 19.64 6.30 -2.91
CA ILE A 16 18.20 5.99 -2.93
C ILE A 16 17.43 7.25 -2.52
N GLN A 17 17.00 8.01 -3.51
CA GLN A 17 16.18 9.21 -3.31
C GLN A 17 15.21 9.42 -4.47
N SER A 18 14.19 10.25 -4.25
CA SER A 18 13.26 10.60 -5.31
C SER A 18 13.97 11.29 -6.48
N PRO A 19 13.71 10.90 -7.74
CA PRO A 19 14.21 11.64 -8.92
C PRO A 19 13.82 13.13 -8.92
N LEU A 20 12.73 13.49 -8.25
CA LEU A 20 12.29 14.88 -8.10
C LEU A 20 13.23 15.75 -7.24
N ALA A 21 14.12 15.14 -6.46
CA ALA A 21 15.14 15.86 -5.71
C ALA A 21 16.33 16.31 -6.58
N MET A 22 16.45 15.75 -7.80
CA MET A 22 17.56 16.00 -8.72
C MET A 22 17.07 15.98 -10.17
N ILE A 23 16.08 16.81 -10.50
CA ILE A 23 15.44 16.84 -11.83
C ILE A 23 16.46 17.15 -12.92
N ASP A 24 17.41 18.05 -12.64
CA ASP A 24 18.51 18.42 -13.53
C ASP A 24 19.36 17.23 -13.99
N ARG A 25 19.58 16.27 -13.11
CA ARG A 25 20.44 15.09 -13.33
C ARG A 25 19.66 13.81 -13.67
N THR A 26 18.36 13.82 -13.49
CA THR A 26 17.51 12.65 -13.74
C THR A 26 16.61 12.87 -14.94
N CYS A 27 15.67 13.78 -14.86
CA CYS A 27 14.67 14.01 -15.91
C CYS A 27 15.23 14.81 -17.08
N GLN A 28 15.97 15.91 -16.81
CA GLN A 28 16.48 16.81 -17.85
C GLN A 28 17.66 16.24 -18.65
N VAL A 29 18.16 15.06 -18.30
CA VAL A 29 19.08 14.32 -19.17
C VAL A 29 18.41 13.98 -20.52
N CYS A 30 17.11 13.74 -20.54
CA CYS A 30 16.32 13.40 -21.72
C CYS A 30 15.23 14.43 -22.04
N HIS A 31 14.66 15.09 -21.02
CA HIS A 31 13.59 16.07 -21.14
C HIS A 31 14.15 17.49 -21.15
N ARG A 32 13.58 18.35 -22.00
CA ARG A 32 14.04 19.74 -22.18
C ARG A 32 13.13 20.78 -21.52
N GLU A 33 12.03 20.33 -20.94
CA GLU A 33 11.10 21.18 -20.21
C GLU A 33 11.73 21.72 -18.92
N SER A 34 11.14 22.79 -18.38
CA SER A 34 11.57 23.34 -17.09
C SER A 34 11.35 22.33 -15.97
N GLU A 35 12.13 22.45 -14.88
CA GLU A 35 11.94 21.62 -13.68
C GLU A 35 10.52 21.71 -13.13
N GLU A 36 9.94 22.92 -13.13
CA GLU A 36 8.58 23.16 -12.67
C GLU A 36 7.57 22.36 -13.51
N THR A 37 7.69 22.40 -14.84
CA THR A 37 6.83 21.66 -15.75
C THR A 37 6.95 20.15 -15.50
N LEU A 38 8.16 19.64 -15.40
CA LEU A 38 8.41 18.21 -15.16
C LEU A 38 7.86 17.76 -13.80
N ARG A 39 8.06 18.58 -12.77
CA ARG A 39 7.52 18.33 -11.42
C ARG A 39 6.02 18.30 -11.39
N ASN A 40 5.36 19.27 -12.02
CA ASN A 40 3.92 19.36 -12.10
C ASN A 40 3.31 18.17 -12.88
N ASN A 41 3.95 17.77 -13.98
CA ASN A 41 3.56 16.58 -14.74
C ASN A 41 3.61 15.29 -13.89
N VAL A 42 4.62 15.15 -13.01
CA VAL A 42 4.72 14.02 -12.10
C VAL A 42 3.60 14.08 -11.07
N TYR A 43 3.37 15.22 -10.43
CA TYR A 43 2.34 15.38 -9.41
C TYR A 43 0.93 15.15 -9.97
N GLU A 44 0.63 15.67 -11.16
CA GLU A 44 -0.66 15.42 -11.81
C GLU A 44 -0.93 13.92 -11.99
N ARG A 45 0.05 13.18 -12.49
CA ARG A 45 -0.07 11.73 -12.69
C ARG A 45 -0.17 10.96 -11.37
N GLN A 46 0.59 11.37 -10.36
CA GLN A 46 0.50 10.79 -9.02
C GLN A 46 -0.87 11.05 -8.39
N ASN A 47 -1.42 12.26 -8.55
CA ASN A 47 -2.75 12.59 -8.03
C ASN A 47 -3.83 11.73 -8.68
N LYS A 48 -3.81 11.57 -10.01
CA LYS A 48 -4.74 10.68 -10.72
C LYS A 48 -4.62 9.22 -10.27
N ALA A 49 -3.40 8.74 -10.06
CA ALA A 49 -3.19 7.39 -9.53
C ALA A 49 -3.72 7.26 -8.10
N ASN A 50 -3.52 8.28 -7.25
CA ASN A 50 -4.02 8.30 -5.89
C ASN A 50 -5.55 8.35 -5.82
N GLU A 51 -6.22 9.11 -6.68
CA GLU A 51 -7.69 9.12 -6.76
C GLU A 51 -8.24 7.72 -7.04
N MET A 52 -7.67 7.01 -8.01
CA MET A 52 -8.09 5.65 -8.32
C MET A 52 -7.75 4.69 -7.18
N ARG A 53 -6.59 4.85 -6.54
CA ARG A 53 -6.18 4.08 -5.38
C ARG A 53 -7.17 4.22 -4.22
N TYR A 54 -7.57 5.44 -3.89
CA TYR A 54 -8.55 5.70 -2.81
C TYR A 54 -9.93 5.10 -3.10
N ARG A 55 -10.37 5.13 -4.35
CA ARG A 55 -11.61 4.45 -4.75
C ARG A 55 -11.52 2.95 -4.52
N LEU A 56 -10.45 2.32 -5.00
CA LEU A 56 -10.20 0.90 -4.78
C LEU A 56 -10.11 0.57 -3.29
N GLU A 57 -9.36 1.33 -2.52
CA GLU A 57 -9.17 1.17 -1.07
C GLU A 57 -10.51 1.17 -0.33
N THR A 58 -11.37 2.13 -0.65
CA THR A 58 -12.71 2.25 -0.06
C THR A 58 -13.58 1.02 -0.36
N GLU A 59 -13.66 0.59 -1.62
CA GLU A 59 -14.49 -0.55 -1.99
C GLU A 59 -13.89 -1.88 -1.48
N LEU A 60 -12.58 -1.98 -1.39
CA LEU A 60 -11.89 -3.13 -0.82
C LEU A 60 -12.14 -3.24 0.70
N ALA A 61 -12.07 -2.12 1.43
CA ALA A 61 -12.41 -2.09 2.86
C ALA A 61 -13.85 -2.53 3.10
N LYS A 62 -14.81 -2.03 2.32
CA LYS A 62 -16.20 -2.48 2.38
C LYS A 62 -16.32 -3.97 2.09
N ALA A 63 -15.62 -4.49 1.08
CA ALA A 63 -15.65 -5.92 0.76
C ALA A 63 -15.16 -6.80 1.92
N HIS A 64 -14.12 -6.37 2.65
CA HIS A 64 -13.65 -7.06 3.86
C HIS A 64 -14.69 -7.03 4.99
N ILE A 65 -15.33 -5.88 5.22
CA ILE A 65 -16.37 -5.72 6.26
C ILE A 65 -17.58 -6.60 5.95
N GLU A 66 -18.05 -6.56 4.71
CA GLU A 66 -19.17 -7.39 4.24
C GLU A 66 -18.86 -8.89 4.32
N ALA A 67 -17.64 -9.29 3.96
CA ALA A 67 -17.20 -10.68 4.09
C ALA A 67 -17.15 -11.13 5.55
N LYS A 68 -16.64 -10.28 6.45
CA LYS A 68 -16.70 -10.55 7.90
C LYS A 68 -18.13 -10.72 8.37
N PHE A 69 -19.03 -9.84 7.97
CA PHE A 69 -20.44 -9.94 8.32
C PHE A 69 -21.07 -11.25 7.83
N ALA A 70 -20.74 -11.70 6.62
CA ALA A 70 -21.21 -12.97 6.09
C ALA A 70 -20.71 -14.16 6.95
N TRP A 71 -19.45 -14.14 7.40
CA TRP A 71 -18.91 -15.12 8.34
C TRP A 71 -19.66 -15.11 9.67
N ASP A 72 -19.91 -13.92 10.22
CA ASP A 72 -20.64 -13.76 11.48
C ASP A 72 -22.11 -14.28 11.37
N LYS A 73 -22.66 -14.32 10.15
CA LYS A 73 -23.99 -14.85 9.83
C LYS A 73 -24.01 -16.33 9.44
N GLY A 74 -22.87 -17.00 9.56
CA GLY A 74 -22.77 -18.44 9.36
C GLY A 74 -22.48 -18.88 7.92
N ALA A 75 -21.91 -18.02 7.10
CA ALA A 75 -21.40 -18.41 5.79
C ALA A 75 -20.35 -19.52 5.92
N THR A 76 -20.38 -20.49 5.02
CA THR A 76 -19.39 -21.58 4.98
C THR A 76 -18.19 -21.20 4.10
N GLU A 77 -17.06 -21.89 4.28
CA GLU A 77 -15.86 -21.71 3.44
C GLU A 77 -16.17 -21.89 1.95
N ASP A 78 -16.98 -22.86 1.61
CA ASP A 78 -17.39 -23.12 0.22
C ASP A 78 -18.20 -21.97 -0.37
N GLN A 79 -19.09 -21.36 0.40
CA GLN A 79 -19.85 -20.18 -0.03
C GLN A 79 -18.96 -18.95 -0.19
N MET A 80 -17.93 -18.82 0.62
CA MET A 80 -17.01 -17.67 0.62
C MET A 80 -15.81 -17.80 -0.32
N LYS A 81 -15.56 -18.96 -0.89
CA LYS A 81 -14.40 -19.26 -1.73
C LYS A 81 -14.17 -18.24 -2.85
N ASP A 82 -15.22 -17.93 -3.61
CA ASP A 82 -15.12 -16.97 -4.73
C ASP A 82 -15.00 -15.53 -4.22
N VAL A 83 -15.68 -15.18 -3.13
CA VAL A 83 -15.58 -13.88 -2.46
C VAL A 83 -14.13 -13.63 -2.04
N LEU A 84 -13.52 -14.58 -1.31
CA LEU A 84 -12.15 -14.45 -0.82
C LEU A 84 -11.13 -14.39 -1.95
N LYS A 85 -11.35 -15.13 -3.05
CA LYS A 85 -10.52 -15.06 -4.25
C LYS A 85 -10.56 -13.66 -4.87
N LEU A 86 -11.75 -13.06 -5.00
CA LEU A 86 -11.92 -11.72 -5.56
C LEU A 86 -11.30 -10.65 -4.66
N ILE A 87 -11.49 -10.72 -3.34
CA ILE A 87 -10.86 -9.83 -2.36
C ILE A 87 -9.33 -9.92 -2.48
N ARG A 88 -8.75 -11.12 -2.52
CA ARG A 88 -7.30 -11.31 -2.69
C ARG A 88 -6.79 -10.70 -3.99
N GLN A 89 -7.54 -10.86 -5.08
CA GLN A 89 -7.18 -10.28 -6.38
C GLN A 89 -7.23 -8.75 -6.36
N ALA A 90 -8.20 -8.16 -5.66
CA ALA A 90 -8.30 -6.71 -5.47
C ALA A 90 -7.17 -6.19 -4.59
N GLN A 91 -6.93 -6.85 -3.43
CA GLN A 91 -5.89 -6.50 -2.48
C GLN A 91 -4.51 -6.48 -3.15
N TRP A 92 -4.17 -7.53 -3.88
CA TRP A 92 -2.87 -7.63 -4.54
C TRP A 92 -2.63 -6.48 -5.55
N ARG A 93 -3.68 -6.03 -6.23
CA ARG A 93 -3.60 -4.90 -7.16
C ARG A 93 -3.44 -3.57 -6.44
N TRP A 94 -4.09 -3.42 -5.32
CA TRP A 94 -3.91 -2.26 -4.44
C TRP A 94 -2.48 -2.21 -3.89
N ASP A 95 -1.98 -3.32 -3.34
CA ASP A 95 -0.61 -3.45 -2.83
C ASP A 95 0.42 -3.11 -3.90
N PHE A 96 0.24 -3.66 -5.11
CA PHE A 96 1.13 -3.37 -6.24
C PHE A 96 1.12 -1.88 -6.61
N GLY A 97 -0.07 -1.27 -6.70
CA GLY A 97 -0.21 0.15 -7.02
C GLY A 97 0.45 1.07 -5.99
N VAL A 98 0.32 0.73 -4.69
CA VAL A 98 0.94 1.47 -3.58
C VAL A 98 2.46 1.29 -3.57
N ALA A 99 2.96 0.07 -3.78
CA ALA A 99 4.40 -0.23 -3.76
C ALA A 99 5.15 0.29 -5.00
N SER A 100 4.44 0.58 -6.10
CA SER A 100 5.05 1.01 -7.37
C SER A 100 5.39 2.50 -7.38
N HIS A 101 6.32 2.92 -6.53
CA HIS A 101 6.67 4.34 -6.31
C HIS A 101 6.99 5.14 -7.58
N GLY A 102 7.59 4.53 -8.60
CA GLY A 102 7.90 5.17 -9.87
C GLY A 102 6.84 4.99 -10.95
N GLY A 103 5.86 4.12 -10.73
CA GLY A 103 4.88 3.70 -11.73
C GLY A 103 3.99 4.83 -12.24
N ALA A 104 3.58 5.74 -11.35
CA ALA A 104 2.66 6.81 -11.69
C ALA A 104 3.21 7.81 -12.73
N PHE A 105 4.52 7.95 -12.88
CA PHE A 105 5.09 8.86 -13.89
C PHE A 105 5.80 8.18 -15.05
N HIS A 106 6.31 6.95 -14.90
CA HIS A 106 6.90 6.21 -16.01
C HIS A 106 5.90 5.31 -16.76
N ALA A 107 4.91 4.79 -16.06
CA ALA A 107 3.89 3.90 -16.62
C ALA A 107 2.48 4.24 -16.10
N PRO A 108 2.00 5.51 -16.23
CA PRO A 108 0.74 5.94 -15.63
C PRO A 108 -0.47 5.15 -16.12
N GLN A 109 -0.48 4.78 -17.39
CA GLN A 109 -1.57 3.99 -17.97
C GLN A 109 -1.66 2.59 -17.36
N GLU A 110 -0.51 1.94 -17.13
CA GLU A 110 -0.45 0.61 -16.52
C GLU A 110 -0.89 0.65 -15.06
N ILE A 111 -0.46 1.64 -14.29
CA ILE A 111 -0.93 1.83 -12.92
C ILE A 111 -2.44 2.05 -12.87
N GLN A 112 -2.99 2.91 -13.73
CA GLN A 112 -4.43 3.14 -13.82
C GLN A 112 -5.19 1.85 -14.20
N ARG A 113 -4.67 1.07 -15.13
CA ARG A 113 -5.25 -0.22 -15.54
C ARG A 113 -5.27 -1.22 -14.39
N ILE A 114 -4.18 -1.34 -13.64
CA ILE A 114 -4.07 -2.26 -12.50
C ILE A 114 -5.04 -1.84 -11.39
N LEU A 115 -5.04 -0.57 -11.00
CA LEU A 115 -5.93 -0.06 -9.95
C LEU A 115 -7.40 -0.14 -10.35
N GLY A 116 -7.74 0.20 -11.61
CA GLY A 116 -9.11 0.06 -12.14
C GLY A 116 -9.59 -1.38 -12.16
N ASN A 117 -8.72 -2.32 -12.56
CA ASN A 117 -9.03 -3.74 -12.50
C ASN A 117 -9.17 -4.24 -11.04
N GLY A 118 -8.40 -3.67 -10.10
CA GLY A 118 -8.57 -3.93 -8.67
C GLY A 118 -9.93 -3.47 -8.16
N LEU A 119 -10.35 -2.27 -8.54
CA LEU A 119 -11.67 -1.72 -8.19
C LEU A 119 -12.81 -2.63 -8.70
N ASP A 120 -12.73 -3.06 -9.96
CA ASP A 120 -13.70 -4.02 -10.51
C ASP A 120 -13.76 -5.32 -9.69
N LYS A 121 -12.60 -5.87 -9.29
CA LYS A 121 -12.56 -7.07 -8.43
C LYS A 121 -13.14 -6.83 -7.03
N ALA A 122 -12.91 -5.67 -6.42
CA ALA A 122 -13.50 -5.33 -5.14
C ALA A 122 -15.05 -5.23 -5.24
N MET A 123 -15.57 -4.59 -6.29
CA MET A 123 -17.00 -4.50 -6.53
C MET A 123 -17.63 -5.87 -6.83
N GLN A 124 -16.95 -6.73 -7.60
CA GLN A 124 -17.39 -8.11 -7.82
C GLN A 124 -17.44 -8.91 -6.51
N ALA A 125 -16.46 -8.72 -5.62
CA ALA A 125 -16.44 -9.37 -4.31
C ALA A 125 -17.65 -8.95 -3.46
N ARG A 126 -17.98 -7.67 -3.42
CA ARG A 126 -19.14 -7.13 -2.72
C ARG A 126 -20.45 -7.73 -3.26
N LEU A 127 -20.60 -7.76 -4.59
CA LEU A 127 -21.76 -8.36 -5.23
C LEU A 127 -21.87 -9.87 -4.92
N ALA A 128 -20.73 -10.58 -4.92
CA ALA A 128 -20.71 -12.01 -4.54
C ALA A 128 -21.10 -12.22 -3.07
N THR A 129 -20.61 -11.36 -2.17
CA THR A 129 -20.95 -11.40 -0.74
C THR A 129 -22.45 -11.13 -0.53
N ALA A 130 -23.03 -10.16 -1.21
CA ALA A 130 -24.48 -9.89 -1.13
C ALA A 130 -25.31 -11.11 -1.57
N LYS A 131 -24.88 -11.86 -2.58
CA LYS A 131 -25.54 -13.11 -2.99
C LYS A 131 -25.41 -14.21 -1.94
N VAL A 132 -24.29 -14.30 -1.23
CA VAL A 132 -24.12 -15.24 -0.12
C VAL A 132 -25.05 -14.86 1.03
N LEU A 133 -25.09 -13.58 1.41
CA LEU A 133 -25.96 -13.07 2.47
C LEU A 133 -27.44 -13.29 2.16
N ALA A 134 -27.87 -13.04 0.92
CA ALA A 134 -29.25 -13.31 0.50
C ALA A 134 -29.65 -14.81 0.67
N LYS A 135 -28.72 -15.73 0.37
CA LYS A 135 -28.95 -17.18 0.61
C LYS A 135 -29.05 -17.54 2.09
N LEU A 136 -28.43 -16.72 2.97
CA LEU A 136 -28.52 -16.86 4.42
C LEU A 136 -29.74 -16.12 5.02
N GLY A 137 -30.57 -15.50 4.18
CA GLY A 137 -31.77 -14.77 4.60
C GLY A 137 -31.54 -13.30 4.95
N TYR A 138 -30.36 -12.72 4.62
CA TYR A 138 -30.03 -11.32 4.87
C TYR A 138 -30.06 -10.54 3.54
N THR A 139 -31.06 -9.65 3.40
CA THR A 139 -31.30 -8.85 2.20
C THR A 139 -31.08 -7.35 2.42
N ASP A 140 -30.93 -6.93 3.67
CA ASP A 140 -30.69 -5.55 4.05
C ASP A 140 -29.20 -5.18 3.87
N ASP A 141 -28.92 -3.89 3.87
CA ASP A 141 -27.56 -3.37 3.80
C ASP A 141 -26.73 -3.82 5.01
N VAL A 142 -25.50 -4.21 4.75
CA VAL A 142 -24.54 -4.50 5.82
C VAL A 142 -24.18 -3.21 6.55
N PRO A 143 -24.31 -3.16 7.89
CA PRO A 143 -23.92 -1.98 8.67
C PRO A 143 -22.43 -1.65 8.45
N MET A 144 -22.15 -0.46 7.92
CA MET A 144 -20.79 0.00 7.69
C MET A 144 -20.31 0.83 8.87
N PRO A 145 -19.17 0.47 9.48
CA PRO A 145 -18.53 1.33 10.48
C PRO A 145 -17.94 2.58 9.83
N ASP A 146 -17.67 3.58 10.64
CA ASP A 146 -16.88 4.72 10.20
C ASP A 146 -15.39 4.34 10.20
N PHE A 147 -14.82 4.19 9.03
CA PHE A 147 -13.39 3.95 8.80
C PHE A 147 -12.71 5.11 8.04
N SER A 148 -13.27 6.31 8.14
CA SER A 148 -12.77 7.49 7.43
C SER A 148 -11.39 7.96 7.89
N THR A 149 -10.94 7.54 9.07
CA THR A 149 -9.58 7.80 9.57
C THR A 149 -8.92 6.51 10.02
N LYS A 150 -7.59 6.54 10.08
CA LYS A 150 -6.78 5.42 10.57
C LYS A 150 -7.18 4.98 11.99
N GLU A 151 -7.42 5.95 12.87
CA GLU A 151 -7.78 5.70 14.27
C GLU A 151 -9.12 4.98 14.37
N LYS A 152 -10.12 5.42 13.60
CA LYS A 152 -11.44 4.78 13.55
C LYS A 152 -11.37 3.37 12.99
N ALA A 153 -10.60 3.18 11.92
CA ALA A 153 -10.37 1.84 11.36
C ALA A 153 -9.67 0.92 12.37
N GLN A 154 -8.65 1.39 13.08
CA GLN A 154 -7.96 0.65 14.14
C GLN A 154 -8.89 0.29 15.28
N GLN A 155 -9.73 1.22 15.71
CA GLN A 155 -10.74 0.97 16.76
C GLN A 155 -11.75 -0.09 16.31
N TYR A 156 -12.22 -0.03 15.08
CA TYR A 156 -13.18 -1.01 14.54
C TYR A 156 -12.63 -2.44 14.54
N ILE A 157 -11.36 -2.63 14.21
CA ILE A 157 -10.73 -3.96 14.24
C ILE A 157 -10.26 -4.38 15.63
N GLY A 158 -10.49 -3.56 16.66
CA GLY A 158 -10.11 -3.87 18.04
C GLY A 158 -8.61 -3.76 18.31
N LEU A 159 -7.87 -2.96 17.54
CA LEU A 159 -6.44 -2.76 17.72
C LEU A 159 -6.17 -1.76 18.86
N ASP A 160 -5.63 -2.27 19.98
CA ASP A 160 -5.20 -1.44 21.11
C ASP A 160 -3.82 -0.82 20.83
N MET A 161 -3.82 0.39 20.28
CA MET A 161 -2.59 1.11 19.95
C MET A 161 -1.74 1.50 21.18
N ALA A 162 -2.33 1.60 22.37
CA ALA A 162 -1.59 1.89 23.59
C ALA A 162 -0.80 0.65 24.04
N ALA A 163 -1.44 -0.52 24.03
CA ALA A 163 -0.80 -1.79 24.31
C ALA A 163 0.33 -2.07 23.30
N GLU A 164 0.10 -1.84 22.01
CA GLU A 164 1.09 -2.02 20.94
C GLU A 164 2.32 -1.10 21.12
N ARG A 165 2.11 0.16 21.50
CA ARG A 165 3.21 1.10 21.80
C ARG A 165 4.03 0.62 23.01
N THR A 166 3.37 0.21 24.08
CA THR A 166 4.03 -0.32 25.27
C THR A 166 4.84 -1.58 24.96
N ALA A 167 4.28 -2.50 24.17
CA ALA A 167 4.97 -3.69 23.71
C ALA A 167 6.21 -3.35 22.88
N LYS A 168 6.08 -2.38 21.96
CA LYS A 168 7.21 -1.87 21.16
C LYS A 168 8.31 -1.25 22.03
N GLU A 169 7.95 -0.40 22.99
CA GLU A 169 8.91 0.21 23.90
C GLU A 169 9.65 -0.84 24.73
N LYS A 170 8.93 -1.83 25.26
CA LYS A 170 9.53 -2.95 25.96
C LYS A 170 10.52 -3.70 25.07
N PHE A 171 10.12 -4.02 23.83
CA PHE A 171 10.99 -4.69 22.87
C PHE A 171 12.27 -3.88 22.58
N LEU A 172 12.12 -2.57 22.31
CA LEU A 172 13.26 -1.68 22.02
C LEU A 172 14.21 -1.54 23.21
N ASN A 173 13.70 -1.58 24.44
CA ASN A 173 14.49 -1.38 25.65
C ASN A 173 15.06 -2.69 26.23
N THR A 174 14.61 -3.86 25.79
CA THR A 174 15.07 -5.16 26.33
C THR A 174 15.72 -6.03 25.27
N ILE A 175 15.03 -6.34 24.19
CA ILE A 175 15.52 -7.30 23.18
C ILE A 175 16.56 -6.67 22.25
N VAL A 176 16.30 -5.44 21.77
CA VAL A 176 17.22 -4.77 20.84
C VAL A 176 18.62 -4.56 21.44
N PRO A 177 18.79 -4.11 22.70
CA PRO A 177 20.12 -4.00 23.31
C PRO A 177 20.86 -5.34 23.40
N GLN A 178 20.15 -6.45 23.66
CA GLN A 178 20.75 -7.79 23.64
C GLN A 178 21.27 -8.15 22.26
N TRP A 179 20.47 -7.94 21.22
CA TRP A 179 20.87 -8.19 19.83
C TRP A 179 22.05 -7.32 19.38
N VAL A 180 22.07 -6.04 19.80
CA VAL A 180 23.18 -5.13 19.51
C VAL A 180 24.47 -5.64 20.19
N LYS A 181 24.38 -6.07 21.45
CA LYS A 181 25.53 -6.64 22.18
C LYS A 181 26.04 -7.92 21.50
N GLU A 182 25.15 -8.85 21.17
CA GLU A 182 25.53 -10.08 20.45
C GLU A 182 26.16 -9.78 19.08
N ALA A 183 25.65 -8.80 18.37
CA ALA A 183 26.21 -8.38 17.08
C ALA A 183 27.59 -7.74 17.22
N GLN A 184 27.83 -6.98 18.30
CA GLN A 184 29.17 -6.43 18.63
C GLN A 184 30.17 -7.56 18.98
N GLU A 185 29.77 -8.47 19.83
CA GLU A 185 30.60 -9.61 20.25
C GLU A 185 31.00 -10.51 19.08
N ASN A 186 30.11 -10.62 18.09
CA ASN A 186 30.34 -11.41 16.87
C ASN A 186 30.92 -10.60 15.69
N ASN A 187 31.37 -9.35 15.90
CA ASN A 187 31.88 -8.46 14.86
C ASN A 187 30.96 -8.29 13.64
N ARG A 188 29.65 -8.32 13.86
CA ARG A 188 28.62 -8.18 12.79
C ARG A 188 28.14 -6.76 12.60
N LEU A 189 28.46 -5.82 13.47
CA LEU A 189 28.17 -4.41 13.25
C LEU A 189 29.24 -3.79 12.37
N ALA A 190 28.81 -3.03 11.34
CA ALA A 190 29.73 -2.20 10.58
C ALA A 190 30.47 -1.27 11.55
N LYS A 191 31.79 -1.24 11.48
CA LYS A 191 32.55 -0.20 12.15
C LYS A 191 32.10 1.11 11.54
N ASN A 192 31.64 2.06 12.37
CA ASN A 192 31.21 3.37 11.91
C ASN A 192 32.17 3.91 10.86
N ILE A 193 31.65 4.12 9.64
CA ILE A 193 32.34 4.81 8.56
C ILE A 193 32.29 6.31 8.86
#